data_2f110ed39d0f5f2e7d8838a099d51783
#
_entry.id   2f110ed39d0f5f2e7d8838a099d51783
#
_cell.length_a   1.000
_cell.length_b   1.000
_cell.length_c   1.000
_cell.angle_alpha   90.00
_cell.angle_beta   90.00
_cell.angle_gamma   90.00
#
_symmetry.space_group_name_H-M   'P 1'
#
loop_
_entity.id
_entity.type
_entity.pdbx_description
1 polymer ?
#
loop_
_entity_poly.entity_id
_entity_poly.type
_entity_poly.pdbx_seq_one_letter_code
_entity_poly.pdbx_strand_id
1 'polypeptide(L)'
;MPNQQEHPKSQRNIISLMAETSSTNSIKIGTKMFSTQFVLIFSLFLSLPILFLLAPRIFPSHNPSIPISPSDELDDFVLFRKAIASASASAAHYPSAHSHLTSKSKKLKIAFLFLTNTDLFFAPLWEQFFKSADKNLFNIYVHADPHSNVTKPTGIFFSQFITDAKRTYRASPTLISATRRLLAKAILDDPTNTFFAVLSQYCIPLHSFKYVYNSLIISKSFDLSSPESDPESTQYNMKIQYKSFIEIISKDRRLWKRYVARGKYAMMPEVPFEKFRAGSQFFVLTRRHALMVIEDRRLWNKFKLPCYREDECYPEEHYFPTLLSMQDPDGCTKYTLTKVNWTGTRNGHPYTYKAAEISPVLIQELRQSNYSSSYLFARKFEPICLNPLMKIADKVIFRD
;
A
#
# COMPACT_ATOMS: atom_id res chain seq x y z
N MET A 1 -37.77 -0.70 -49.97
CA MET A 1 -38.30 0.00 -51.17
C MET A 1 -37.71 1.37 -51.23
N PRO A 2 -37.48 1.85 -52.39
CA PRO A 2 -36.21 1.84 -53.15
C PRO A 2 -35.78 3.28 -53.48
N ASN A 3 -34.72 3.53 -53.99
CA ASN A 3 -34.11 3.58 -55.32
C ASN A 3 -33.02 4.66 -55.31
N GLN A 4 -31.90 4.35 -55.72
CA GLN A 4 -31.34 4.32 -57.09
C GLN A 4 -30.93 5.69 -57.59
N GLN A 5 -29.67 5.71 -57.99
CA GLN A 5 -29.13 6.00 -59.33
C GLN A 5 -28.66 7.45 -59.48
N GLU A 6 -27.61 7.85 -60.18
CA GLU A 6 -26.67 7.18 -61.10
C GLU A 6 -25.54 8.21 -61.43
N HIS A 7 -24.45 7.70 -61.90
CA HIS A 7 -23.40 8.37 -62.69
C HIS A 7 -23.91 9.00 -64.00
N PRO A 8 -23.20 9.86 -64.79
CA PRO A 8 -22.01 9.44 -65.53
C PRO A 8 -20.94 10.57 -65.88
N LYS A 9 -19.73 10.14 -66.15
CA LYS A 9 -18.88 10.08 -67.36
C LYS A 9 -18.83 11.30 -68.28
N SER A 10 -17.57 11.64 -68.69
CA SER A 10 -17.08 11.70 -70.10
C SER A 10 -16.17 12.87 -70.34
N GLN A 11 -14.93 12.59 -70.59
CA GLN A 11 -14.21 12.48 -71.88
C GLN A 11 -13.62 13.76 -72.48
N ARG A 12 -12.32 13.68 -72.70
CA ARG A 12 -11.52 13.84 -73.96
C ARG A 12 -11.46 15.25 -74.58
N ASN A 13 -10.39 15.72 -75.08
CA ASN A 13 -9.31 15.43 -76.03
C ASN A 13 -8.55 16.74 -76.33
N ILE A 14 -7.24 16.69 -76.48
CA ILE A 14 -6.39 16.55 -77.68
C ILE A 14 -5.89 17.90 -78.30
N ILE A 15 -4.58 17.84 -78.69
CA ILE A 15 -3.84 18.51 -79.79
C ILE A 15 -3.03 19.70 -79.32
N SER A 16 -1.72 19.53 -79.22
CA SER A 16 -0.56 19.49 -80.17
C SER A 16 -0.30 20.81 -80.95
N LEU A 17 0.88 21.32 -80.89
CA LEU A 17 1.83 21.44 -81.98
C LEU A 17 2.87 22.54 -81.79
N MET A 18 4.14 22.15 -82.07
CA MET A 18 5.26 22.83 -82.70
C MET A 18 5.84 24.06 -82.00
N ALA A 19 7.06 23.96 -81.63
CA ALA A 19 8.39 23.99 -82.35
C ALA A 19 8.82 25.42 -82.77
N GLU A 20 9.90 25.82 -82.22
CA GLU A 20 11.12 26.10 -82.97
C GLU A 20 12.22 26.82 -82.13
N THR A 21 13.32 26.22 -82.15
CA THR A 21 14.70 26.63 -82.06
C THR A 21 15.06 28.09 -81.78
N SER A 22 15.88 28.34 -80.74
CA SER A 22 16.96 29.29 -80.78
C SER A 22 18.13 28.84 -79.92
N SER A 23 19.23 28.61 -80.54
CA SER A 23 20.54 28.31 -80.01
C SER A 23 21.11 29.54 -79.34
N THR A 24 21.51 29.41 -78.06
CA THR A 24 22.54 30.28 -77.46
C THR A 24 23.46 29.47 -76.58
N ASN A 25 24.74 29.52 -76.88
CA ASN A 25 25.85 28.94 -76.14
C ASN A 25 25.80 29.37 -74.67
N SER A 26 25.73 28.43 -73.82
CA SER A 26 25.90 28.64 -72.37
C SER A 26 27.10 27.81 -71.88
N ILE A 27 28.03 28.51 -71.29
CA ILE A 27 29.25 28.06 -70.65
C ILE A 27 28.91 26.98 -69.59
N LYS A 28 29.43 25.76 -69.75
CA LYS A 28 29.40 24.71 -68.76
C LYS A 28 30.34 25.09 -67.62
N ILE A 29 29.78 25.70 -66.55
CA ILE A 29 30.38 25.71 -65.21
C ILE A 29 30.02 24.33 -64.61
N GLY A 30 31.01 23.45 -64.53
CA GLY A 30 30.86 22.15 -63.88
C GLY A 30 30.72 22.28 -62.37
N THR A 31 29.54 22.54 -61.90
CA THR A 31 29.20 22.29 -60.52
C THR A 31 29.09 20.77 -60.33
N LYS A 32 30.11 20.15 -59.70
CA LYS A 32 30.04 18.83 -59.17
C LYS A 32 28.87 18.84 -58.19
N MET A 33 27.72 18.32 -58.60
CA MET A 33 26.61 17.94 -57.66
C MET A 33 27.18 16.87 -56.74
N PHE A 34 27.66 17.27 -55.58
CA PHE A 34 27.78 16.35 -54.46
C PHE A 34 26.37 15.74 -54.24
N SER A 35 26.27 14.45 -54.46
CA SER A 35 24.97 13.79 -54.35
C SER A 35 24.37 14.15 -53.00
N THR A 36 23.12 14.57 -52.98
CA THR A 36 22.34 14.91 -51.77
C THR A 36 22.44 13.83 -50.68
N GLN A 37 22.71 12.61 -51.08
CA GLN A 37 22.97 11.50 -50.18
C GLN A 37 24.25 11.65 -49.36
N PHE A 38 25.34 12.17 -49.96
CA PHE A 38 26.59 12.42 -49.22
C PHE A 38 26.43 13.57 -48.22
N VAL A 39 25.70 14.62 -48.57
CA VAL A 39 25.43 15.74 -47.66
C VAL A 39 24.58 15.29 -46.49
N LEU A 40 23.55 14.44 -46.71
CA LEU A 40 22.70 13.88 -45.65
C LEU A 40 23.49 12.93 -44.73
N ILE A 41 24.33 12.05 -45.28
CA ILE A 41 25.18 11.16 -44.50
C ILE A 41 26.18 11.95 -43.67
N PHE A 42 26.82 12.99 -44.23
CA PHE A 42 27.79 13.82 -43.51
C PHE A 42 27.11 14.65 -42.40
N SER A 43 25.90 15.18 -42.64
CA SER A 43 25.14 15.90 -41.63
C SER A 43 24.66 14.97 -40.50
N LEU A 44 24.31 13.71 -40.81
CA LEU A 44 23.98 12.70 -39.84
C LEU A 44 25.19 12.33 -38.98
N PHE A 45 26.38 12.13 -39.60
CA PHE A 45 27.62 11.85 -38.86
C PHE A 45 28.06 13.01 -37.96
N LEU A 46 27.81 14.27 -38.36
CA LEU A 46 28.11 15.45 -37.54
C LEU A 46 27.06 15.67 -36.42
N SER A 47 25.82 15.37 -36.69
CA SER A 47 24.73 15.53 -35.69
C SER A 47 24.70 14.44 -34.62
N LEU A 48 25.12 13.21 -34.93
CA LEU A 48 25.16 12.09 -33.97
C LEU A 48 26.05 12.37 -32.74
N PRO A 49 27.33 12.84 -32.88
CA PRO A 49 28.13 13.20 -31.70
C PRO A 49 27.54 14.35 -30.91
N ILE A 50 26.95 15.34 -31.57
CA ILE A 50 26.29 16.48 -30.93
C ILE A 50 25.06 16.01 -30.16
N LEU A 51 24.26 15.13 -30.74
CA LEU A 51 23.10 14.50 -30.08
C LEU A 51 23.56 13.66 -28.91
N PHE A 52 24.65 12.91 -29.01
CA PHE A 52 25.20 12.10 -27.90
C PHE A 52 25.75 12.98 -26.77
N LEU A 53 26.36 14.12 -27.06
CA LEU A 53 26.84 15.10 -26.07
C LEU A 53 25.69 15.87 -25.41
N LEU A 54 24.59 16.11 -26.15
CA LEU A 54 23.41 16.80 -25.64
C LEU A 54 22.40 15.86 -25.00
N ALA A 55 22.44 14.57 -25.35
CA ALA A 55 21.51 13.55 -24.81
C ALA A 55 21.41 13.54 -23.27
N PRO A 56 22.50 13.67 -22.49
CA PRO A 56 22.41 13.74 -21.03
C PRO A 56 21.77 15.04 -20.53
N ARG A 57 21.75 16.12 -21.31
CA ARG A 57 21.09 17.39 -20.97
C ARG A 57 19.62 17.41 -21.38
N ILE A 58 19.28 16.75 -22.49
CA ILE A 58 17.92 16.69 -23.04
C ILE A 58 17.13 15.54 -22.37
N PHE A 59 17.81 14.43 -22.08
CA PHE A 59 17.30 13.30 -21.33
C PHE A 59 18.18 13.13 -20.09
N PRO A 60 17.94 13.94 -19.03
CA PRO A 60 18.63 13.69 -17.77
C PRO A 60 18.34 12.23 -17.43
N SER A 61 19.40 11.44 -17.28
CA SER A 61 19.25 10.07 -16.77
C SER A 61 18.67 10.20 -15.37
N HIS A 62 17.37 10.03 -15.27
CA HIS A 62 16.70 9.82 -14.00
C HIS A 62 17.20 8.46 -13.53
N ASN A 63 18.38 8.42 -12.92
CA ASN A 63 18.75 7.28 -12.09
C ASN A 63 17.78 7.32 -10.93
N PRO A 64 16.79 6.41 -10.90
CA PRO A 64 15.86 6.39 -9.79
C PRO A 64 16.70 6.20 -8.53
N SER A 65 16.67 7.18 -7.64
CA SER A 65 17.38 7.10 -6.37
C SER A 65 16.95 5.82 -5.69
N ILE A 66 17.90 5.00 -5.24
CA ILE A 66 17.57 3.81 -4.45
C ILE A 66 16.92 4.33 -3.16
N PRO A 67 15.61 4.12 -2.97
CA PRO A 67 14.89 4.79 -1.86
C PRO A 67 15.26 4.22 -0.49
N ILE A 68 15.96 3.07 -0.45
CA ILE A 68 16.39 2.39 0.77
C ILE A 68 17.90 2.18 0.68
N SER A 69 18.64 2.70 1.67
CA SER A 69 20.08 2.52 1.72
C SER A 69 20.45 1.08 2.10
N PRO A 70 21.61 0.57 1.67
CA PRO A 70 22.10 -0.74 2.09
C PRO A 70 22.26 -0.86 3.63
N SER A 71 22.64 0.22 4.30
CA SER A 71 22.75 0.27 5.78
C SER A 71 21.38 0.12 6.43
N ASP A 72 20.34 0.82 5.93
CA ASP A 72 18.99 0.69 6.46
C ASP A 72 18.42 -0.71 6.25
N GLU A 73 18.73 -1.33 5.11
CA GLU A 73 18.32 -2.71 4.83
C GLU A 73 19.02 -3.73 5.75
N LEU A 74 20.29 -3.49 6.08
CA LEU A 74 21.04 -4.33 7.02
C LEU A 74 20.47 -4.20 8.45
N ASP A 75 20.18 -2.98 8.91
CA ASP A 75 19.56 -2.75 10.20
C ASP A 75 18.20 -3.46 10.30
N ASP A 76 17.37 -3.34 9.26
CA ASP A 76 16.09 -4.03 9.18
C ASP A 76 16.26 -5.55 9.23
N PHE A 77 17.23 -6.07 8.51
CA PHE A 77 17.55 -7.51 8.51
C PHE A 77 17.92 -8.02 9.91
N VAL A 78 18.76 -7.30 10.64
CA VAL A 78 19.15 -7.66 12.01
C VAL A 78 17.94 -7.63 12.94
N LEU A 79 17.09 -6.60 12.84
CA LEU A 79 15.86 -6.49 13.62
C LEU A 79 14.89 -7.65 13.32
N PHE A 80 14.66 -7.95 12.05
CA PHE A 80 13.74 -9.02 11.63
C PHE A 80 14.23 -10.38 12.12
N ARG A 81 15.51 -10.69 11.99
CA ARG A 81 16.09 -11.93 12.53
C ARG A 81 15.88 -12.08 14.03
N LYS A 82 16.10 -11.00 14.81
CA LYS A 82 15.84 -10.99 16.26
C LYS A 82 14.36 -11.27 16.57
N ALA A 83 13.46 -10.62 15.86
CA ALA A 83 12.01 -10.79 16.05
C ALA A 83 11.55 -12.22 15.71
N ILE A 84 12.04 -12.79 14.62
CA ILE A 84 11.74 -14.17 14.20
C ILE A 84 12.29 -15.19 15.22
N ALA A 85 13.54 -15.02 15.65
CA ALA A 85 14.16 -15.91 16.64
C ALA A 85 13.41 -15.86 17.99
N SER A 86 13.01 -14.68 18.45
CA SER A 86 12.20 -14.51 19.67
C SER A 86 10.83 -15.17 19.54
N ALA A 87 10.18 -15.05 18.38
CA ALA A 87 8.90 -15.69 18.13
C ALA A 87 9.00 -17.22 18.12
N SER A 88 10.06 -17.76 17.50
CA SER A 88 10.33 -19.21 17.47
C SER A 88 10.64 -19.76 18.86
N ALA A 89 11.44 -19.07 19.67
CA ALA A 89 11.73 -19.44 21.04
C ALA A 89 10.47 -19.43 21.92
N SER A 90 9.61 -18.41 21.75
CA SER A 90 8.33 -18.34 22.45
C SER A 90 7.40 -19.50 22.09
N ALA A 91 7.36 -19.94 20.82
CA ALA A 91 6.57 -21.07 20.38
C ALA A 91 7.07 -22.40 20.93
N ALA A 92 8.39 -22.56 21.07
CA ALA A 92 9.00 -23.76 21.62
C ALA A 92 8.75 -23.92 23.15
N HIS A 93 8.56 -22.83 23.87
CA HIS A 93 8.23 -22.83 25.31
C HIS A 93 6.74 -23.01 25.63
N TYR A 94 5.88 -23.09 24.61
CA TYR A 94 4.47 -23.48 24.77
C TYR A 94 4.30 -24.92 24.25
N PRO A 95 4.56 -25.97 25.06
CA PRO A 95 4.20 -27.31 24.66
C PRO A 95 2.70 -27.36 24.46
N SER A 96 2.30 -28.11 23.41
CA SER A 96 0.92 -28.43 23.10
C SER A 96 0.08 -28.68 24.35
N ALA A 97 -1.12 -28.14 24.33
CA ALA A 97 -2.22 -28.08 25.27
C ALA A 97 -2.49 -29.27 26.24
N HIS A 98 -1.53 -29.71 27.03
CA HIS A 98 -1.71 -30.77 28.04
C HIS A 98 -1.30 -30.37 29.46
N SER A 99 -0.89 -29.16 29.76
CA SER A 99 -0.73 -28.72 31.16
C SER A 99 -1.91 -27.84 31.59
N HIS A 100 -3.01 -28.46 31.84
CA HIS A 100 -3.98 -27.94 32.79
C HIS A 100 -3.31 -27.94 34.17
N LEU A 101 -2.98 -26.77 34.68
CA LEU A 101 -3.00 -26.33 36.06
C LEU A 101 -2.01 -25.16 36.27
N THR A 102 -2.55 -24.01 36.68
CA THR A 102 -1.84 -22.89 37.34
C THR A 102 -1.01 -21.90 36.51
N SER A 103 -1.20 -21.75 35.19
CA SER A 103 -0.69 -20.55 34.53
C SER A 103 -1.82 -19.52 34.40
N LYS A 104 -1.69 -18.34 35.04
CA LYS A 104 -2.51 -17.16 34.73
C LYS A 104 -2.49 -16.98 33.22
N SER A 105 -3.60 -17.29 32.53
CA SER A 105 -3.74 -17.19 31.09
C SER A 105 -3.30 -15.76 30.66
N LYS A 106 -2.18 -15.66 29.94
CA LYS A 106 -1.71 -14.37 29.42
C LYS A 106 -2.79 -13.82 28.50
N LYS A 107 -3.26 -12.60 28.78
CA LYS A 107 -4.25 -11.93 27.94
C LYS A 107 -3.65 -11.62 26.58
N LEU A 108 -4.39 -11.92 25.52
CA LEU A 108 -4.01 -11.56 24.15
C LEU A 108 -4.10 -10.05 23.95
N LYS A 109 -3.17 -9.46 23.19
CA LYS A 109 -3.09 -8.01 22.97
C LYS A 109 -3.27 -7.63 21.52
N ILE A 110 -3.72 -6.39 21.33
CA ILE A 110 -3.72 -5.71 20.04
C ILE A 110 -2.54 -4.71 20.02
N ALA A 111 -1.66 -4.82 19.04
CA ALA A 111 -0.61 -3.84 18.76
C ALA A 111 -1.15 -2.78 17.80
N PHE A 112 -1.24 -1.53 18.24
CA PHE A 112 -1.61 -0.38 17.43
C PHE A 112 -0.35 0.27 16.85
N LEU A 113 -0.19 0.21 15.53
CA LEU A 113 1.01 0.61 14.81
C LEU A 113 0.73 1.91 14.03
N PHE A 114 1.18 3.03 14.56
CA PHE A 114 1.01 4.33 13.94
C PHE A 114 2.18 4.66 13.01
N LEU A 115 1.86 4.95 11.75
CA LEU A 115 2.81 5.40 10.74
C LEU A 115 2.53 6.86 10.41
N THR A 116 3.48 7.75 10.70
CA THR A 116 3.28 9.20 10.55
C THR A 116 4.49 9.93 9.97
N ASN A 117 4.22 11.02 9.27
CA ASN A 117 5.18 12.05 8.86
C ASN A 117 4.74 13.47 9.26
N THR A 118 3.71 13.58 10.10
CA THR A 118 3.24 14.83 10.73
C THR A 118 2.84 14.53 12.16
N ASP A 119 2.44 15.54 12.89
CA ASP A 119 1.92 15.38 14.25
C ASP A 119 0.74 14.39 14.29
N LEU A 120 0.60 13.68 15.39
CA LEU A 120 -0.55 12.83 15.67
C LEU A 120 -1.73 13.70 16.16
N PHE A 121 -2.33 14.46 15.24
CA PHE A 121 -3.39 15.42 15.56
C PHE A 121 -4.57 14.82 16.34
N PHE A 122 -4.85 13.55 16.14
CA PHE A 122 -5.93 12.83 16.82
C PHE A 122 -5.45 12.08 18.09
N ALA A 123 -4.21 12.34 18.59
CA ALA A 123 -3.74 11.73 19.82
C ALA A 123 -4.70 11.93 21.01
N PRO A 124 -5.32 13.10 21.25
CA PRO A 124 -6.29 13.25 22.33
C PRO A 124 -7.52 12.33 22.19
N LEU A 125 -8.01 12.10 20.98
CA LEU A 125 -9.12 11.18 20.74
C LEU A 125 -8.71 9.72 20.99
N TRP A 126 -7.50 9.35 20.58
CA TRP A 126 -6.92 8.03 20.87
C TRP A 126 -6.63 7.83 22.35
N GLU A 127 -6.18 8.87 23.07
CA GLU A 127 -6.03 8.80 24.53
C GLU A 127 -7.36 8.50 25.23
N GLN A 128 -8.44 9.14 24.79
CA GLN A 128 -9.77 8.86 25.30
C GLN A 128 -10.23 7.44 24.97
N PHE A 129 -9.93 6.94 23.77
CA PHE A 129 -10.17 5.55 23.37
C PHE A 129 -9.46 4.54 24.29
N PHE A 130 -8.21 4.80 24.70
CA PHE A 130 -7.44 3.91 25.56
C PHE A 130 -7.68 4.14 27.05
N LYS A 131 -8.32 5.24 27.45
CA LYS A 131 -8.47 5.64 28.87
C LYS A 131 -9.16 4.58 29.74
N SER A 132 -10.19 3.92 29.20
CA SER A 132 -10.96 2.89 29.90
C SER A 132 -10.43 1.48 29.67
N ALA A 133 -9.39 1.32 28.86
CA ALA A 133 -8.83 0.03 28.48
C ALA A 133 -7.89 -0.52 29.56
N ASP A 134 -7.96 -1.83 29.82
CA ASP A 134 -6.91 -2.51 30.59
C ASP A 134 -5.60 -2.46 29.79
N LYS A 135 -4.56 -1.87 30.37
CA LYS A 135 -3.22 -1.73 29.77
C LYS A 135 -2.59 -3.07 29.37
N ASN A 136 -3.10 -4.17 29.91
CA ASN A 136 -2.66 -5.51 29.55
C ASN A 136 -3.33 -6.07 28.27
N LEU A 137 -4.16 -5.29 27.57
CA LEU A 137 -4.88 -5.71 26.37
C LEU A 137 -4.35 -5.06 25.08
N PHE A 138 -3.45 -4.12 25.17
CA PHE A 138 -2.90 -3.44 24.00
C PHE A 138 -1.46 -2.97 24.20
N ASN A 139 -0.79 -2.71 23.09
CA ASN A 139 0.49 -2.00 23.01
C ASN A 139 0.41 -0.97 21.87
N ILE A 140 1.17 0.11 21.97
CA ILE A 140 1.23 1.18 20.97
C ILE A 140 2.67 1.32 20.47
N TYR A 141 2.84 1.47 19.15
CA TYR A 141 4.14 1.70 18.51
C TYR A 141 3.97 2.79 17.46
N VAL A 142 4.85 3.77 17.46
CA VAL A 142 4.81 4.89 16.53
C VAL A 142 6.10 4.95 15.71
N HIS A 143 5.98 4.86 14.41
CA HIS A 143 7.04 5.20 13.46
C HIS A 143 6.78 6.61 12.95
N ALA A 144 7.56 7.57 13.41
CA ALA A 144 7.57 8.92 12.85
C ALA A 144 8.77 9.08 11.92
N ASP A 145 8.56 9.67 10.75
CA ASP A 145 9.64 9.96 9.82
C ASP A 145 10.66 10.91 10.50
N PRO A 146 11.93 10.52 10.66
CA PRO A 146 12.92 11.33 11.36
C PRO A 146 13.28 12.65 10.65
N HIS A 147 12.94 12.80 9.37
CA HIS A 147 13.15 14.04 8.61
C HIS A 147 11.94 14.99 8.67
N SER A 148 10.86 14.56 9.31
CA SER A 148 9.68 15.37 9.56
C SER A 148 9.72 15.92 10.97
N ASN A 149 9.40 17.22 11.16
CA ASN A 149 9.27 17.81 12.47
C ASN A 149 7.99 17.34 13.14
N VAL A 150 8.03 16.13 13.71
CA VAL A 150 6.91 15.54 14.45
C VAL A 150 7.04 15.86 15.92
N THR A 151 6.09 16.61 16.45
CA THR A 151 5.98 16.86 17.90
C THR A 151 5.41 15.62 18.57
N LYS A 152 6.15 15.06 19.54
CA LYS A 152 5.65 13.93 20.33
C LYS A 152 4.51 14.39 21.23
N PRO A 153 3.32 13.81 21.13
CA PRO A 153 2.23 14.13 22.05
C PRO A 153 2.64 13.76 23.48
N THR A 154 2.05 14.44 24.44
CA THR A 154 2.12 14.03 25.86
C THR A 154 1.27 12.77 26.10
N GLY A 155 1.23 12.27 27.32
CA GLY A 155 0.35 11.17 27.70
C GLY A 155 0.81 9.82 27.18
N ILE A 156 -0.14 8.98 26.74
CA ILE A 156 0.13 7.57 26.42
C ILE A 156 1.07 7.37 25.24
N PHE A 157 1.18 8.35 24.33
CA PHE A 157 2.01 8.26 23.12
C PHE A 157 3.47 8.67 23.34
N PHE A 158 3.78 9.39 24.42
CA PHE A 158 5.08 10.04 24.61
C PHE A 158 6.27 9.07 24.47
N SER A 159 6.19 7.90 25.07
CA SER A 159 7.24 6.87 25.08
C SER A 159 7.09 5.82 23.98
N GLN A 160 6.12 5.94 23.08
CA GLN A 160 5.79 4.88 22.12
C GLN A 160 6.48 5.03 20.76
N PHE A 161 7.26 6.08 20.58
CA PHE A 161 8.01 6.32 19.35
C PHE A 161 9.21 5.38 19.27
N ILE A 162 9.27 4.57 18.22
CA ILE A 162 10.40 3.67 18.02
C ILE A 162 11.68 4.45 17.71
N THR A 163 12.81 4.01 18.25
CA THR A 163 14.11 4.68 18.09
C THR A 163 14.70 4.50 16.70
N ASP A 164 14.35 3.41 16.02
CA ASP A 164 14.97 2.99 14.77
C ASP A 164 14.11 3.42 13.55
N ALA A 165 13.31 4.49 13.72
CA ALA A 165 12.52 5.04 12.61
C ALA A 165 13.46 5.54 11.50
N LYS A 166 13.08 5.30 10.25
CA LYS A 166 13.82 5.67 9.04
C LYS A 166 12.97 6.57 8.16
N ARG A 167 13.62 7.30 7.27
CA ARG A 167 12.96 8.20 6.33
C ARG A 167 11.94 7.46 5.46
N THR A 168 10.79 8.10 5.23
CA THR A 168 9.71 7.56 4.41
C THR A 168 9.32 8.53 3.31
N TYR A 169 8.95 7.98 2.16
CA TYR A 169 8.41 8.73 1.04
C TYR A 169 7.10 8.11 0.59
N ARG A 170 6.15 8.96 0.23
CA ARG A 170 4.89 8.49 -0.36
C ARG A 170 5.15 7.76 -1.68
N ALA A 171 4.32 6.76 -1.97
CA ALA A 171 4.42 5.93 -3.17
C ALA A 171 5.79 5.25 -3.34
N SER A 172 6.44 4.91 -2.24
CA SER A 172 7.80 4.38 -2.20
C SER A 172 7.91 3.11 -1.35
N PRO A 173 8.86 2.21 -1.65
CA PRO A 173 9.14 1.02 -0.83
C PRO A 173 9.49 1.34 0.62
N THR A 174 9.89 2.58 0.95
CA THR A 174 10.20 3.00 2.33
C THR A 174 9.01 2.87 3.27
N LEU A 175 7.77 3.03 2.78
CA LEU A 175 6.55 2.81 3.57
C LEU A 175 6.35 1.32 3.90
N ILE A 176 6.72 0.42 2.99
CA ILE A 176 6.74 -1.03 3.28
C ILE A 176 7.76 -1.33 4.36
N SER A 177 9.00 -0.79 4.23
CA SER A 177 10.07 -0.99 5.22
C SER A 177 9.67 -0.46 6.59
N ALA A 178 9.08 0.73 6.67
CA ALA A 178 8.59 1.32 7.92
C ALA A 178 7.52 0.44 8.60
N THR A 179 6.57 -0.08 7.81
CA THR A 179 5.53 -1.00 8.32
C THR A 179 6.15 -2.31 8.81
N ARG A 180 7.06 -2.92 8.05
CA ARG A 180 7.79 -4.15 8.44
C ARG A 180 8.57 -3.94 9.74
N ARG A 181 9.18 -2.76 9.91
CA ARG A 181 9.94 -2.39 11.13
C ARG A 181 9.02 -2.28 12.34
N LEU A 182 7.85 -1.64 12.20
CA LEU A 182 6.83 -1.59 13.25
C LEU A 182 6.35 -3.00 13.65
N LEU A 183 6.05 -3.85 12.67
CA LEU A 183 5.66 -5.24 12.92
C LEU A 183 6.75 -6.00 13.68
N ALA A 184 8.00 -5.90 13.25
CA ALA A 184 9.13 -6.57 13.90
C ALA A 184 9.36 -6.09 15.33
N LYS A 185 9.28 -4.78 15.59
CA LYS A 185 9.37 -4.20 16.93
C LYS A 185 8.27 -4.74 17.83
N ALA A 186 7.02 -4.72 17.37
CA ALA A 186 5.90 -5.20 18.16
C ALA A 186 5.93 -6.72 18.39
N ILE A 187 6.45 -7.51 17.44
CA ILE A 187 6.64 -8.96 17.61
C ILE A 187 7.72 -9.24 18.65
N LEU A 188 8.83 -8.50 18.62
CA LEU A 188 9.97 -8.67 19.51
C LEU A 188 9.64 -8.22 20.94
N ASP A 189 8.90 -7.13 21.09
CA ASP A 189 8.59 -6.50 22.37
C ASP A 189 7.64 -7.36 23.23
N ASP A 190 6.57 -7.88 22.61
CA ASP A 190 5.57 -8.61 23.38
C ASP A 190 5.04 -9.85 22.61
N PRO A 191 5.28 -11.07 23.12
CA PRO A 191 4.79 -12.30 22.51
C PRO A 191 3.25 -12.41 22.54
N THR A 192 2.56 -11.65 23.38
CA THR A 192 1.09 -11.65 23.50
C THR A 192 0.39 -10.76 22.47
N ASN A 193 1.13 -9.95 21.71
CA ASN A 193 0.61 -9.22 20.57
C ASN A 193 0.09 -10.20 19.50
N THR A 194 -1.22 -10.28 19.37
CA THR A 194 -1.93 -11.25 18.50
C THR A 194 -2.41 -10.60 17.20
N PHE A 195 -2.89 -9.36 17.29
CA PHE A 195 -3.29 -8.55 16.15
C PHE A 195 -2.44 -7.29 16.06
N PHE A 196 -2.17 -6.85 14.83
CA PHE A 196 -1.32 -5.71 14.49
C PHE A 196 -2.11 -4.77 13.57
N ALA A 197 -2.64 -3.68 14.12
CA ALA A 197 -3.44 -2.69 13.40
C ALA A 197 -2.55 -1.55 12.90
N VAL A 198 -2.36 -1.44 11.59
CA VAL A 198 -1.59 -0.34 10.96
C VAL A 198 -2.52 0.85 10.71
N LEU A 199 -2.14 2.00 11.26
CA LEU A 199 -2.92 3.23 11.27
C LEU A 199 -2.07 4.42 10.82
N SER A 200 -2.69 5.43 10.25
CA SER A 200 -2.03 6.71 9.94
C SER A 200 -2.42 7.79 10.95
N GLN A 201 -1.68 8.91 10.93
CA GLN A 201 -2.00 10.10 11.70
C GLN A 201 -3.39 10.71 11.41
N TYR A 202 -4.00 10.31 10.29
CA TYR A 202 -5.33 10.77 9.86
C TYR A 202 -6.45 9.76 10.15
N CYS A 203 -6.13 8.68 10.87
CA CYS A 203 -7.11 7.68 11.28
C CYS A 203 -7.75 8.05 12.62
N ILE A 204 -9.03 7.76 12.74
CA ILE A 204 -9.78 7.85 13.99
C ILE A 204 -10.39 6.49 14.35
N PRO A 205 -10.61 6.19 15.64
CA PRO A 205 -11.43 5.06 16.05
C PRO A 205 -12.91 5.39 15.82
N LEU A 206 -13.71 4.37 15.48
CA LEU A 206 -15.15 4.50 15.28
C LEU A 206 -15.95 3.87 16.41
N HIS A 207 -15.32 3.12 17.29
CA HIS A 207 -15.93 2.34 18.39
C HIS A 207 -15.09 2.46 19.66
N SER A 208 -15.65 1.99 20.79
CA SER A 208 -14.89 1.88 22.05
C SER A 208 -13.75 0.84 21.91
N PHE A 209 -12.75 0.92 22.79
CA PHE A 209 -11.70 -0.08 22.86
C PHE A 209 -12.28 -1.49 23.13
N LYS A 210 -13.27 -1.58 24.03
CA LYS A 210 -13.93 -2.83 24.37
C LYS A 210 -14.55 -3.48 23.12
N TYR A 211 -15.25 -2.71 22.30
CA TYR A 211 -15.84 -3.20 21.05
C TYR A 211 -14.77 -3.71 20.08
N VAL A 212 -13.71 -2.91 19.85
CA VAL A 212 -12.60 -3.28 18.97
C VAL A 212 -11.93 -4.57 19.45
N TYR A 213 -11.65 -4.67 20.74
CA TYR A 213 -11.04 -5.85 21.34
C TYR A 213 -11.94 -7.10 21.19
N ASN A 214 -13.21 -6.97 21.51
CA ASN A 214 -14.17 -8.07 21.38
C ASN A 214 -14.31 -8.53 19.92
N SER A 215 -14.38 -7.58 18.97
CA SER A 215 -14.51 -7.89 17.54
C SER A 215 -13.30 -8.66 16.97
N LEU A 216 -12.09 -8.40 17.46
CA LEU A 216 -10.88 -9.05 16.97
C LEU A 216 -10.55 -10.34 17.73
N ILE A 217 -10.72 -10.37 19.05
CA ILE A 217 -10.24 -11.44 19.91
C ILE A 217 -11.35 -12.40 20.30
N ILE A 218 -12.53 -11.88 20.73
CA ILE A 218 -13.57 -12.70 21.37
C ILE A 218 -14.58 -13.25 20.35
N SER A 219 -15.09 -12.42 19.42
CA SER A 219 -16.16 -12.85 18.50
C SER A 219 -15.79 -14.05 17.63
N LYS A 220 -14.50 -14.29 17.39
CA LYS A 220 -14.03 -15.41 16.57
C LYS A 220 -13.80 -16.70 17.32
N SER A 221 -13.87 -16.67 18.64
CA SER A 221 -13.87 -17.91 19.45
C SER A 221 -15.22 -18.64 19.42
N PHE A 222 -16.28 -18.01 18.90
CA PHE A 222 -17.64 -18.57 18.87
C PHE A 222 -18.10 -19.08 17.48
N ASP A 223 -17.41 -18.76 16.39
CA ASP A 223 -17.81 -19.14 15.02
C ASP A 223 -17.52 -20.62 14.65
N LEU A 224 -17.20 -21.48 15.61
CA LEU A 224 -16.83 -22.90 15.42
C LEU A 224 -17.90 -23.91 15.82
N SER A 225 -19.13 -23.48 15.95
CA SER A 225 -20.26 -24.38 16.10
C SER A 225 -21.02 -24.59 14.79
N SER A 226 -20.42 -25.27 13.81
CA SER A 226 -21.21 -25.99 12.83
C SER A 226 -21.55 -27.36 13.41
N PRO A 227 -22.83 -27.72 13.57
CA PRO A 227 -23.23 -29.03 14.00
C PRO A 227 -23.27 -29.97 12.78
N GLU A 228 -22.15 -30.50 12.41
CA GLU A 228 -22.13 -31.69 11.54
C GLU A 228 -21.10 -32.67 12.06
N SER A 229 -21.65 -33.79 12.46
CA SER A 229 -21.08 -35.12 12.55
C SER A 229 -20.73 -35.71 13.92
N ASP A 230 -21.29 -36.85 14.13
CA ASP A 230 -20.97 -38.01 14.96
C ASP A 230 -20.75 -37.83 16.48
N PRO A 231 -21.58 -38.53 17.30
CA PRO A 231 -21.50 -38.48 18.76
C PRO A 231 -20.33 -39.23 19.41
N GLU A 232 -19.46 -39.85 18.66
CA GLU A 232 -18.44 -40.78 19.21
C GLU A 232 -16.97 -40.31 19.18
N SER A 233 -16.66 -39.11 18.70
CA SER A 233 -15.28 -38.61 18.76
C SER A 233 -15.09 -37.51 19.80
N THR A 234 -14.92 -37.94 21.06
CA THR A 234 -14.45 -37.14 22.19
C THR A 234 -12.99 -36.76 22.00
N GLN A 235 -12.72 -35.63 21.40
CA GLN A 235 -11.61 -34.69 21.66
C GLN A 235 -11.41 -33.74 20.48
N TYR A 236 -12.29 -32.73 20.38
CA TYR A 236 -12.04 -31.64 19.41
C TYR A 236 -11.07 -30.64 20.01
N ASN A 237 -9.82 -30.67 19.59
CA ASN A 237 -8.90 -29.56 19.71
C ASN A 237 -9.34 -28.47 18.73
N MET A 238 -10.34 -27.65 19.10
CA MET A 238 -10.79 -26.50 18.32
C MET A 238 -9.69 -25.45 18.29
N LYS A 239 -8.87 -25.49 17.24
CA LYS A 239 -7.84 -24.48 17.01
C LYS A 239 -8.49 -23.23 16.44
N ILE A 240 -8.69 -22.21 17.26
CA ILE A 240 -9.19 -20.89 16.82
C ILE A 240 -8.24 -20.36 15.74
N GLN A 241 -8.72 -20.25 14.51
CA GLN A 241 -7.95 -19.69 13.43
C GLN A 241 -8.36 -18.25 13.16
N TYR A 242 -7.59 -17.29 13.66
CA TYR A 242 -7.77 -15.89 13.36
C TYR A 242 -7.42 -15.56 11.91
N LYS A 243 -8.20 -14.69 11.26
CA LYS A 243 -7.92 -14.15 9.92
C LYS A 243 -7.42 -12.72 9.99
N SER A 244 -6.55 -12.35 9.07
CA SER A 244 -6.13 -10.96 8.88
C SER A 244 -7.15 -10.20 8.04
N PHE A 245 -7.38 -8.94 8.42
CA PHE A 245 -8.27 -8.02 7.71
C PHE A 245 -7.42 -7.13 6.80
N ILE A 246 -7.29 -7.57 5.55
CA ILE A 246 -6.53 -6.88 4.51
C ILE A 246 -7.34 -6.89 3.22
N GLU A 247 -7.45 -5.71 2.59
CA GLU A 247 -8.11 -5.57 1.29
C GLU A 247 -7.26 -6.22 0.21
N ILE A 248 -7.89 -7.04 -0.66
CA ILE A 248 -7.24 -7.73 -1.77
C ILE A 248 -8.06 -7.54 -3.04
N ILE A 249 -7.56 -6.68 -3.93
CA ILE A 249 -8.19 -6.32 -5.19
C ILE A 249 -7.42 -6.97 -6.33
N SER A 250 -8.11 -7.78 -7.14
CA SER A 250 -7.56 -8.44 -8.33
C SER A 250 -7.99 -7.82 -9.65
N LYS A 251 -9.03 -6.98 -9.64
CA LYS A 251 -9.62 -6.36 -10.83
C LYS A 251 -9.64 -4.84 -10.68
N ASP A 252 -8.57 -4.16 -11.12
CA ASP A 252 -8.47 -2.70 -11.23
C ASP A 252 -7.87 -2.37 -12.60
N ARG A 253 -8.44 -1.41 -13.33
CA ARG A 253 -7.97 -0.98 -14.66
C ARG A 253 -6.54 -0.44 -14.63
N ARG A 254 -6.07 0.07 -13.47
CA ARG A 254 -4.72 0.63 -13.28
C ARG A 254 -3.69 -0.42 -12.89
N LEU A 255 -4.12 -1.65 -12.58
CA LEU A 255 -3.24 -2.68 -12.01
C LEU A 255 -2.05 -3.00 -12.93
N TRP A 256 -2.28 -3.07 -14.25
CA TRP A 256 -1.20 -3.29 -15.23
C TRP A 256 -0.18 -2.16 -15.23
N LYS A 257 -0.62 -0.90 -15.23
CA LYS A 257 0.28 0.27 -15.19
C LYS A 257 1.14 0.26 -13.93
N ARG A 258 0.56 -0.07 -12.79
CA ARG A 258 1.23 -0.19 -11.49
C ARG A 258 2.22 -1.36 -11.47
N TYR A 259 1.86 -2.48 -12.10
CA TYR A 259 2.73 -3.66 -12.21
C TYR A 259 4.01 -3.36 -13.00
N VAL A 260 3.88 -2.69 -14.15
CA VAL A 260 5.02 -2.36 -15.01
C VAL A 260 5.74 -1.05 -14.64
N ALA A 261 5.34 -0.38 -13.58
CA ALA A 261 5.93 0.90 -13.15
C ALA A 261 7.42 0.79 -12.79
N ARG A 262 7.89 -0.42 -12.44
CA ARG A 262 9.31 -0.76 -12.19
C ARG A 262 10.05 -1.28 -13.42
N GLY A 263 9.36 -1.46 -14.54
CA GLY A 263 9.86 -2.11 -15.75
C GLY A 263 9.01 -3.33 -16.10
N LYS A 264 8.91 -3.60 -17.40
CA LYS A 264 7.99 -4.63 -17.94
C LYS A 264 8.19 -6.02 -17.33
N TYR A 265 9.42 -6.40 -17.02
CA TYR A 265 9.78 -7.72 -16.51
C TYR A 265 10.33 -7.71 -15.08
N ALA A 266 10.36 -6.55 -14.42
CA ALA A 266 11.01 -6.38 -13.13
C ALA A 266 10.42 -7.28 -12.03
N MET A 267 9.11 -7.55 -12.08
CA MET A 267 8.41 -8.37 -11.08
C MET A 267 8.56 -9.88 -11.31
N MET A 268 8.92 -10.30 -12.55
CA MET A 268 9.09 -11.71 -12.90
C MET A 268 10.41 -12.29 -12.38
N PRO A 269 10.51 -13.61 -12.19
CA PRO A 269 9.41 -14.61 -12.18
C PRO A 269 8.66 -14.67 -10.86
N GLU A 270 9.07 -13.94 -9.82
CA GLU A 270 8.60 -14.08 -8.44
C GLU A 270 7.14 -13.65 -8.26
N VAL A 271 6.71 -12.64 -9.01
CA VAL A 271 5.35 -12.11 -8.98
C VAL A 271 4.80 -12.03 -10.41
N PRO A 272 4.21 -13.10 -10.95
CA PRO A 272 3.45 -13.03 -12.20
C PRO A 272 2.27 -12.07 -12.08
N PHE A 273 1.89 -11.41 -13.20
CA PHE A 273 0.84 -10.39 -13.17
C PHE A 273 -0.49 -10.89 -12.60
N GLU A 274 -0.88 -12.11 -12.92
CA GLU A 274 -2.10 -12.75 -12.41
C GLU A 274 -2.10 -12.95 -10.88
N LYS A 275 -0.94 -12.86 -10.23
CA LYS A 275 -0.79 -12.90 -8.76
C LYS A 275 -0.65 -11.51 -8.13
N PHE A 276 -0.41 -10.47 -8.93
CA PHE A 276 -0.26 -9.12 -8.44
C PHE A 276 -1.61 -8.56 -7.95
N ARG A 277 -1.61 -7.95 -6.76
CA ARG A 277 -2.83 -7.47 -6.09
C ARG A 277 -2.66 -6.01 -5.66
N ALA A 278 -3.79 -5.32 -5.53
CA ALA A 278 -3.86 -4.03 -4.88
C ALA A 278 -4.65 -4.14 -3.57
N GLY A 279 -4.47 -3.17 -2.68
CA GLY A 279 -5.22 -3.05 -1.43
C GLY A 279 -4.73 -1.87 -0.61
N SER A 280 -5.38 -1.65 0.52
CA SER A 280 -4.99 -0.61 1.46
C SER A 280 -3.73 -1.01 2.23
N GLN A 281 -2.83 -0.04 2.49
CA GLN A 281 -1.73 -0.24 3.44
C GLN A 281 -2.17 -0.21 4.92
N PHE A 282 -3.46 0.09 5.18
CA PHE A 282 -4.03 0.15 6.53
C PHE A 282 -4.89 -1.09 6.76
N PHE A 283 -4.31 -2.04 7.43
CA PHE A 283 -4.83 -3.39 7.65
C PHE A 283 -4.70 -3.79 9.12
N VAL A 284 -5.33 -4.91 9.49
CA VAL A 284 -5.12 -5.57 10.77
C VAL A 284 -4.63 -6.99 10.51
N LEU A 285 -3.36 -7.26 10.81
CA LEU A 285 -2.77 -8.59 10.61
C LEU A 285 -2.82 -9.42 11.89
N THR A 286 -2.94 -10.73 11.71
CA THR A 286 -2.63 -11.71 12.77
C THR A 286 -1.12 -11.80 12.97
N ARG A 287 -0.67 -12.31 14.12
CA ARG A 287 0.75 -12.58 14.40
C ARG A 287 1.39 -13.49 13.35
N ARG A 288 0.67 -14.49 12.86
CA ARG A 288 1.12 -15.37 11.78
C ARG A 288 1.48 -14.58 10.51
N HIS A 289 0.59 -13.70 10.07
CA HIS A 289 0.84 -12.87 8.89
C HIS A 289 1.89 -11.78 9.13
N ALA A 290 1.95 -11.23 10.33
CA ALA A 290 3.00 -10.28 10.70
C ALA A 290 4.39 -10.92 10.61
N LEU A 291 4.55 -12.16 11.09
CA LEU A 291 5.77 -12.95 10.92
C LEU A 291 6.07 -13.22 9.44
N MET A 292 5.10 -13.69 8.66
CA MET A 292 5.24 -13.92 7.22
C MET A 292 5.74 -12.68 6.47
N VAL A 293 5.24 -11.49 6.85
CA VAL A 293 5.67 -10.20 6.26
C VAL A 293 7.13 -9.89 6.58
N ILE A 294 7.60 -10.09 7.83
CA ILE A 294 8.99 -9.78 8.19
C ILE A 294 9.97 -10.87 7.71
N GLU A 295 9.51 -12.09 7.51
CA GLU A 295 10.30 -13.20 6.96
C GLU A 295 10.51 -13.08 5.45
N ASP A 296 9.57 -12.45 4.72
CA ASP A 296 9.65 -12.37 3.26
C ASP A 296 10.85 -11.58 2.78
N ARG A 297 11.62 -12.23 1.91
CA ARG A 297 12.73 -11.64 1.16
C ARG A 297 12.49 -11.71 -0.34
N ARG A 298 11.73 -12.72 -0.77
CA ARG A 298 11.54 -13.01 -2.18
C ARG A 298 10.78 -11.90 -2.88
N LEU A 299 9.58 -11.56 -2.37
CA LEU A 299 8.79 -10.49 -2.94
C LEU A 299 9.39 -9.12 -2.59
N TRP A 300 9.93 -8.97 -1.37
CA TRP A 300 10.60 -7.75 -0.96
C TRP A 300 11.69 -7.32 -1.96
N ASN A 301 12.53 -8.25 -2.44
CA ASN A 301 13.57 -7.96 -3.42
C ASN A 301 13.03 -7.40 -4.74
N LYS A 302 11.77 -7.67 -5.08
CA LYS A 302 11.10 -7.10 -6.24
C LYS A 302 10.46 -5.74 -5.92
N PHE A 303 9.80 -5.64 -4.78
CA PHE A 303 9.09 -4.42 -4.40
C PHE A 303 9.99 -3.29 -3.94
N LYS A 304 11.21 -3.56 -3.47
CA LYS A 304 12.21 -2.54 -3.12
C LYS A 304 12.87 -1.88 -4.34
N LEU A 305 12.74 -2.48 -5.54
CA LEU A 305 13.28 -1.90 -6.76
C LEU A 305 12.67 -0.51 -7.01
N PRO A 306 13.48 0.44 -7.49
CA PRO A 306 13.00 1.78 -7.79
C PRO A 306 11.93 1.76 -8.89
N CYS A 307 11.05 2.73 -8.85
CA CYS A 307 10.02 2.91 -9.85
C CYS A 307 10.45 3.93 -10.90
N TYR A 308 10.37 3.57 -12.16
CA TYR A 308 10.59 4.52 -13.26
C TYR A 308 9.39 5.48 -13.44
N ARG A 309 8.19 5.02 -13.03
CA ARG A 309 6.96 5.82 -13.00
C ARG A 309 6.47 5.91 -11.57
N GLU A 310 7.04 6.86 -10.83
CA GLU A 310 6.76 7.05 -9.39
C GLU A 310 5.29 7.40 -9.11
N ASP A 311 4.68 8.20 -9.98
CA ASP A 311 3.28 8.61 -9.92
C ASP A 311 2.27 7.46 -10.11
N GLU A 312 2.70 6.33 -10.66
CA GLU A 312 1.89 5.14 -10.88
C GLU A 312 2.25 3.97 -9.95
N CYS A 313 3.33 4.03 -9.16
CA CYS A 313 3.93 2.84 -8.55
C CYS A 313 3.23 2.36 -7.29
N TYR A 314 3.09 3.19 -6.28
CA TYR A 314 2.45 2.89 -4.98
C TYR A 314 2.76 1.49 -4.42
N PRO A 315 4.04 1.16 -4.18
CA PRO A 315 4.44 -0.20 -3.78
C PRO A 315 3.78 -0.68 -2.49
N GLU A 316 3.51 0.23 -1.56
CA GLU A 316 2.85 -0.05 -0.28
C GLU A 316 1.41 -0.54 -0.43
N GLU A 317 0.74 -0.19 -1.53
CA GLU A 317 -0.62 -0.65 -1.84
C GLU A 317 -0.63 -2.03 -2.53
N HIS A 318 0.54 -2.57 -2.89
CA HIS A 318 0.65 -3.81 -3.66
C HIS A 318 1.40 -4.93 -2.94
N TYR A 319 2.42 -4.61 -2.16
CA TYR A 319 3.28 -5.60 -1.52
C TYR A 319 2.50 -6.53 -0.57
N PHE A 320 1.83 -5.96 0.42
CA PHE A 320 1.14 -6.75 1.45
C PHE A 320 0.00 -7.61 0.88
N PRO A 321 -0.93 -7.07 0.06
CA PRO A 321 -1.99 -7.89 -0.50
C PRO A 321 -1.47 -8.95 -1.48
N THR A 322 -0.40 -8.67 -2.24
CA THR A 322 0.22 -9.66 -3.12
C THR A 322 0.86 -10.78 -2.31
N LEU A 323 1.70 -10.45 -1.33
CA LEU A 323 2.38 -11.42 -0.49
C LEU A 323 1.40 -12.38 0.18
N LEU A 324 0.42 -11.82 0.90
CA LEU A 324 -0.51 -12.62 1.70
C LEU A 324 -1.48 -13.42 0.82
N SER A 325 -1.94 -12.86 -0.31
CA SER A 325 -2.79 -13.63 -1.24
C SER A 325 -2.05 -14.76 -1.96
N MET A 326 -0.72 -14.68 -2.09
CA MET A 326 0.09 -15.75 -2.66
C MET A 326 0.43 -16.84 -1.64
N GLN A 327 0.69 -16.49 -0.39
CA GLN A 327 1.19 -17.42 0.62
C GLN A 327 0.08 -18.03 1.50
N ASP A 328 -0.96 -17.25 1.84
CA ASP A 328 -2.07 -17.70 2.68
C ASP A 328 -3.38 -16.98 2.36
N PRO A 329 -3.99 -17.27 1.19
CA PRO A 329 -5.22 -16.60 0.75
C PRO A 329 -6.42 -16.84 1.68
N ASP A 330 -6.47 -18.00 2.35
CA ASP A 330 -7.58 -18.39 3.23
C ASP A 330 -7.46 -17.77 4.63
N GLY A 331 -6.26 -17.37 5.03
CA GLY A 331 -6.00 -16.60 6.24
C GLY A 331 -6.38 -15.12 6.13
N CYS A 332 -6.89 -14.66 4.99
CA CYS A 332 -7.26 -13.27 4.71
C CYS A 332 -8.77 -13.11 4.52
N THR A 333 -9.33 -12.00 5.03
CA THR A 333 -10.75 -11.66 4.85
C THR A 333 -11.06 -11.02 3.49
N LYS A 334 -10.01 -10.53 2.78
CA LYS A 334 -10.08 -9.77 1.51
C LYS A 334 -10.73 -8.38 1.64
N TYR A 335 -10.97 -7.91 2.85
CA TYR A 335 -11.40 -6.54 3.17
C TYR A 335 -10.66 -6.01 4.40
N THR A 336 -10.58 -4.68 4.53
CA THR A 336 -9.96 -3.99 5.67
C THR A 336 -11.01 -3.53 6.68
N LEU A 337 -10.59 -3.29 7.93
CA LEU A 337 -11.42 -2.70 8.99
C LEU A 337 -11.30 -1.17 9.07
N THR A 338 -10.57 -0.55 8.16
CA THR A 338 -10.44 0.91 8.07
C THR A 338 -11.27 1.44 6.90
N LYS A 339 -12.32 2.18 7.21
CA LYS A 339 -13.17 2.85 6.20
C LYS A 339 -12.40 3.94 5.48
N VAL A 340 -12.44 3.90 4.15
CA VAL A 340 -11.89 4.94 3.27
C VAL A 340 -12.97 5.34 2.26
N ASN A 341 -13.24 6.63 2.15
CA ASN A 341 -14.19 7.13 1.16
C ASN A 341 -13.46 7.49 -0.14
N TRP A 342 -13.81 6.83 -1.21
CA TRP A 342 -13.27 7.08 -2.55
C TRP A 342 -14.25 7.80 -3.48
N THR A 343 -15.43 8.18 -3.00
CA THR A 343 -16.46 8.84 -3.80
C THR A 343 -16.03 10.24 -4.20
N GLY A 344 -16.18 10.58 -5.47
CA GLY A 344 -15.86 11.91 -5.99
C GLY A 344 -14.38 12.31 -5.94
N THR A 345 -13.47 11.37 -5.69
CA THR A 345 -12.06 11.67 -5.54
C THR A 345 -11.34 11.82 -6.88
N ARG A 346 -10.39 12.77 -6.93
CA ARG A 346 -9.50 13.00 -8.07
C ARG A 346 -8.06 12.76 -7.65
N ASN A 347 -7.18 12.44 -8.59
CA ASN A 347 -5.73 12.31 -8.37
C ASN A 347 -5.30 11.24 -7.33
N GLY A 348 -6.09 10.17 -7.13
CA GLY A 348 -5.70 9.05 -6.28
C GLY A 348 -5.63 9.36 -4.77
N HIS A 349 -6.30 10.44 -4.32
CA HIS A 349 -6.44 10.74 -2.90
C HIS A 349 -7.86 10.39 -2.43
N PRO A 350 -8.01 9.73 -1.27
CA PRO A 350 -9.32 9.53 -0.69
C PRO A 350 -9.92 10.87 -0.23
N TYR A 351 -11.24 10.89 -0.09
CA TYR A 351 -11.95 12.01 0.50
C TYR A 351 -11.43 12.35 1.89
N THR A 352 -11.29 13.63 2.19
CA THR A 352 -10.87 14.12 3.51
C THR A 352 -12.04 14.85 4.16
N TYR A 353 -12.54 14.29 5.26
CA TYR A 353 -13.66 14.85 6.02
C TYR A 353 -13.27 16.16 6.69
N LYS A 354 -14.20 17.11 6.71
CA LYS A 354 -14.04 18.45 7.29
C LYS A 354 -14.80 18.57 8.61
N ALA A 355 -14.44 19.55 9.43
CA ALA A 355 -15.04 19.76 10.75
C ALA A 355 -16.57 19.91 10.73
N ALA A 356 -17.12 20.57 9.72
CA ALA A 356 -18.57 20.80 9.56
C ALA A 356 -19.36 19.51 9.27
N GLU A 357 -18.70 18.44 8.79
CA GLU A 357 -19.34 17.17 8.46
C GLU A 357 -19.45 16.23 9.69
N ILE A 358 -18.68 16.53 10.76
CA ILE A 358 -18.63 15.66 11.93
C ILE A 358 -19.95 15.68 12.67
N SER A 359 -20.61 14.54 12.67
CA SER A 359 -21.92 14.35 13.29
C SER A 359 -22.12 12.91 13.77
N PRO A 360 -23.07 12.64 14.69
CA PRO A 360 -23.45 11.28 15.06
C PRO A 360 -23.83 10.40 13.85
N VAL A 361 -24.53 10.99 12.88
CA VAL A 361 -24.97 10.28 11.67
C VAL A 361 -23.77 9.85 10.83
N LEU A 362 -22.79 10.73 10.62
CA LEU A 362 -21.56 10.38 9.90
C LEU A 362 -20.84 9.21 10.58
N ILE A 363 -20.71 9.21 11.91
CA ILE A 363 -20.02 8.10 12.61
C ILE A 363 -20.76 6.77 12.39
N GLN A 364 -22.09 6.77 12.42
CA GLN A 364 -22.90 5.58 12.15
C GLN A 364 -22.73 5.10 10.70
N GLU A 365 -22.73 6.00 9.73
CA GLU A 365 -22.48 5.67 8.31
C GLU A 365 -21.08 5.09 8.11
N LEU A 366 -20.05 5.65 8.78
CA LEU A 366 -18.68 5.16 8.69
C LEU A 366 -18.50 3.75 9.28
N ARG A 367 -19.31 3.37 10.27
CA ARG A 367 -19.33 2.03 10.85
C ARG A 367 -19.90 0.99 9.89
N GLN A 368 -20.79 1.39 8.98
CA GLN A 368 -21.50 0.47 8.09
C GLN A 368 -20.52 -0.20 7.10
N SER A 369 -20.65 -1.50 7.00
CA SER A 369 -19.88 -2.35 6.11
C SER A 369 -20.79 -3.33 5.39
N ASN A 370 -20.46 -3.65 4.15
CA ASN A 370 -21.11 -4.73 3.39
C ASN A 370 -20.56 -6.12 3.75
N TYR A 371 -19.67 -6.19 4.75
CA TYR A 371 -19.03 -7.42 5.20
C TYR A 371 -19.58 -7.84 6.56
N SER A 372 -19.16 -9.00 7.06
CA SER A 372 -19.57 -9.54 8.36
C SER A 372 -19.10 -8.71 9.57
N SER A 373 -18.17 -7.80 9.41
CA SER A 373 -17.62 -6.96 10.47
C SER A 373 -17.82 -5.48 10.16
N SER A 374 -18.21 -4.68 11.16
CA SER A 374 -18.24 -3.22 11.06
C SER A 374 -16.83 -2.66 10.82
N TYR A 375 -16.73 -1.48 10.23
CA TYR A 375 -15.46 -0.76 10.20
C TYR A 375 -15.12 -0.29 11.62
N LEU A 376 -13.90 -0.60 12.07
CA LEU A 376 -13.41 -0.22 13.41
C LEU A 376 -12.72 1.14 13.41
N PHE A 377 -12.18 1.55 12.28
CA PHE A 377 -11.43 2.78 12.08
C PHE A 377 -11.91 3.48 10.79
N ALA A 378 -11.64 4.78 10.68
CA ALA A 378 -11.88 5.52 9.44
C ALA A 378 -10.77 6.53 9.15
N ARG A 379 -10.63 6.88 7.87
CA ARG A 379 -9.75 7.92 7.35
C ARG A 379 -10.33 8.48 6.04
N LYS A 380 -10.03 9.71 5.67
CA LYS A 380 -9.05 10.67 6.13
C LYS A 380 -9.78 11.87 6.75
N PHE A 381 -9.31 12.40 7.85
CA PHE A 381 -9.90 13.56 8.51
C PHE A 381 -8.90 14.72 8.55
N GLU A 382 -9.38 15.95 8.34
CA GLU A 382 -8.58 17.15 8.58
C GLU A 382 -8.27 17.31 10.07
N PRO A 383 -7.10 17.85 10.46
CA PRO A 383 -6.75 18.06 11.88
C PRO A 383 -7.80 18.87 12.67
N ILE A 384 -8.45 19.82 12.02
CA ILE A 384 -9.51 20.65 12.62
C ILE A 384 -10.74 19.84 13.07
N CYS A 385 -10.89 18.60 12.60
CA CYS A 385 -11.96 17.69 13.03
C CYS A 385 -11.81 17.23 14.48
N LEU A 386 -10.63 17.41 15.12
CA LEU A 386 -10.41 16.95 16.48
C LEU A 386 -11.47 17.46 17.45
N ASN A 387 -11.70 18.77 17.49
CA ASN A 387 -12.65 19.37 18.45
C ASN A 387 -14.10 18.85 18.28
N PRO A 388 -14.72 18.84 17.10
CA PRO A 388 -16.05 18.24 16.95
C PRO A 388 -16.09 16.75 17.23
N LEU A 389 -15.03 15.96 16.91
CA LEU A 389 -14.94 14.56 17.26
C LEU A 389 -14.90 14.35 18.79
N MET A 390 -14.10 15.14 19.52
CA MET A 390 -14.03 15.09 20.99
C MET A 390 -15.38 15.39 21.64
N LYS A 391 -16.18 16.33 21.08
CA LYS A 391 -17.52 16.65 21.62
C LYS A 391 -18.50 15.49 21.57
N ILE A 392 -18.36 14.58 20.60
CA ILE A 392 -19.24 13.44 20.42
C ILE A 392 -18.61 12.11 20.86
N ALA A 393 -17.35 12.12 21.29
CA ALA A 393 -16.57 10.91 21.57
C ALA A 393 -17.26 9.98 22.58
N ASP A 394 -17.54 10.46 23.79
CA ASP A 394 -18.14 9.63 24.85
C ASP A 394 -19.58 9.23 24.57
N LYS A 395 -20.33 10.08 23.86
CA LYS A 395 -21.78 9.85 23.66
C LYS A 395 -22.08 9.05 22.41
N VAL A 396 -21.16 9.01 21.43
CA VAL A 396 -21.38 8.41 20.11
C VAL A 396 -20.26 7.43 19.75
N ILE A 397 -18.99 7.87 19.76
CA ILE A 397 -17.88 7.03 19.27
C ILE A 397 -17.58 5.89 20.23
N PHE A 398 -17.56 6.14 21.53
CA PHE A 398 -17.16 5.14 22.55
C PHE A 398 -18.34 4.54 23.32
N ARG A 399 -19.55 4.78 22.83
CA ARG A 399 -20.78 4.21 23.37
C ARG A 399 -21.29 3.12 22.41
N ASP A 400 -20.88 1.86 22.68
CA ASP A 400 -21.30 0.66 21.97
C ASP A 400 -22.13 -0.22 22.87
#